data_a3e259797c3660ac1003788369c45e5f
#
_entry.id   a3e259797c3660ac1003788369c45e5f
#
_cell.length_a   1.000
_cell.length_b   1.000
_cell.length_c   1.000
_cell.angle_alpha   90.00
_cell.angle_beta   90.00
_cell.angle_gamma   90.00
#
_symmetry.space_group_name_H-M   'P 1'
#
loop_
_entity.id
_entity.type
_entity.pdbx_description
1 polymer ?
#
loop_
_entity_poly.entity_id
_entity_poly.type
_entity_poly.pdbx_seq_one_letter_code
_entity_poly.pdbx_strand_id
1 'polypeptide(L)'
;MSGRYYEEFAVGETIEHAKRRTISEADNQRFCDMTMNQQPLHLDAEFAEETQFGDRLVNGLYTMSLAVGVSIPETTDGTIVANLSYDSVEHPNPVFHGDTIRARSTVTDKRETS
;
A
#
# COMPACT_ATOMS: atom_id res chain seq x y z
N MET A 1 6.09 -5.79 20.11
CA MET A 1 5.10 -5.02 19.36
C MET A 1 5.39 -3.54 19.53
N SER A 2 5.48 -2.84 18.41
CA SER A 2 5.99 -1.46 18.37
C SER A 2 4.93 -0.41 18.09
N GLY A 3 3.67 -0.79 18.01
CA GLY A 3 2.57 0.13 17.73
C GLY A 3 2.35 1.16 18.84
N ARG A 4 1.63 2.21 18.47
CA ARG A 4 1.33 3.32 19.37
C ARG A 4 -0.14 3.32 19.75
N TYR A 5 -0.43 3.88 20.93
CA TYR A 5 -1.79 4.19 21.36
C TYR A 5 -2.13 5.65 21.06
N TYR A 6 -3.38 6.02 21.24
CA TYR A 6 -3.91 7.34 20.89
C TYR A 6 -3.03 8.49 21.41
N GLU A 7 -2.61 8.42 22.65
CA GLU A 7 -1.84 9.49 23.31
C GLU A 7 -0.47 9.70 22.68
N GLU A 8 0.07 8.67 22.01
CA GLU A 8 1.41 8.67 21.46
C GLU A 8 1.48 9.26 20.05
N PHE A 9 0.34 9.55 19.43
CA PHE A 9 0.29 10.22 18.13
C PHE A 9 0.15 11.73 18.30
N ALA A 10 0.92 12.49 17.52
CA ALA A 10 0.80 13.95 17.48
C ALA A 10 0.31 14.41 16.11
N VAL A 11 -0.75 15.22 16.08
CA VAL A 11 -1.25 15.79 14.82
C VAL A 11 -0.14 16.59 14.13
N GLY A 12 0.04 16.35 12.86
CA GLY A 12 1.08 17.00 12.04
C GLY A 12 2.40 16.26 11.97
N GLU A 13 2.63 15.24 12.83
CA GLU A 13 3.88 14.48 12.72
C GLU A 13 3.87 13.58 11.48
N THR A 14 5.04 13.43 10.90
CA THR A 14 5.26 12.49 9.80
C THR A 14 6.17 11.36 10.30
N ILE A 15 5.71 10.13 10.08
CA ILE A 15 6.43 8.92 10.48
C ILE A 15 6.98 8.29 9.21
N GLU A 16 8.31 8.21 9.12
CA GLU A 16 8.98 7.48 8.04
C GLU A 16 9.04 6.01 8.44
N HIS A 17 8.43 5.13 7.62
CA HIS A 17 8.40 3.71 7.94
C HIS A 17 9.69 3.03 7.52
N ALA A 18 10.23 2.20 8.40
CA ALA A 18 11.51 1.54 8.18
C ALA A 18 11.43 0.42 7.13
N LYS A 19 10.32 -0.29 7.07
CA LYS A 19 10.14 -1.39 6.12
C LYS A 19 9.92 -0.89 4.71
N ARG A 20 10.42 -1.65 3.76
CA ARG A 20 10.20 -1.44 2.32
C ARG A 20 10.19 -2.79 1.63
N ARG A 21 9.60 -2.84 0.44
CA ARG A 21 9.54 -4.08 -0.33
C ARG A 21 9.74 -3.81 -1.80
N THR A 22 10.58 -4.60 -2.44
CA THR A 22 10.68 -4.65 -3.90
C THR A 22 9.61 -5.61 -4.40
N ILE A 23 8.73 -5.12 -5.26
CA ILE A 23 7.62 -5.89 -5.78
C ILE A 23 8.13 -6.85 -6.85
N SER A 24 7.86 -8.14 -6.67
CA SER A 24 8.15 -9.15 -7.67
C SER A 24 6.95 -9.40 -8.59
N GLU A 25 7.21 -10.00 -9.74
CA GLU A 25 6.15 -10.48 -10.63
C GLU A 25 5.20 -11.43 -9.90
N ALA A 26 5.76 -12.33 -9.07
CA ALA A 26 4.95 -13.27 -8.29
C ALA A 26 4.02 -12.56 -7.28
N ASP A 27 4.45 -11.46 -6.68
CA ASP A 27 3.62 -10.68 -5.77
C ASP A 27 2.35 -10.18 -6.47
N ASN A 28 2.52 -9.56 -7.62
CA ASN A 28 1.41 -9.02 -8.40
C ASN A 28 0.49 -10.13 -8.91
N GLN A 29 1.08 -11.21 -9.42
CA GLN A 29 0.33 -12.37 -9.92
C GLN A 29 -0.56 -12.96 -8.82
N ARG A 30 0.01 -13.20 -7.64
CA ARG A 30 -0.74 -13.76 -6.51
C ARG A 30 -1.87 -12.86 -6.07
N PHE A 31 -1.62 -11.57 -5.98
CA PHE A 31 -2.67 -10.63 -5.56
C PHE A 31 -3.82 -10.61 -6.57
N CYS A 32 -3.49 -10.52 -7.86
CA CYS A 32 -4.51 -10.54 -8.91
C CYS A 32 -5.30 -11.85 -8.90
N ASP A 33 -4.63 -12.99 -8.73
CA ASP A 33 -5.29 -14.30 -8.69
C ASP A 33 -6.22 -14.41 -7.48
N MET A 34 -5.75 -14.01 -6.31
CA MET A 34 -6.55 -14.08 -5.07
C MET A 34 -7.78 -13.17 -5.11
N THR A 35 -7.70 -12.07 -5.81
CA THR A 35 -8.80 -11.10 -5.92
C THR A 35 -9.66 -11.30 -7.17
N MET A 36 -9.35 -12.30 -7.97
CA MET A 36 -10.02 -12.60 -9.23
C MET A 36 -9.92 -11.46 -10.27
N ASN A 37 -8.96 -10.59 -10.12
CA ASN A 37 -8.71 -9.50 -11.06
C ASN A 37 -7.70 -9.97 -12.12
N GLN A 38 -8.22 -10.52 -13.21
CA GLN A 38 -7.41 -11.07 -14.28
C GLN A 38 -7.24 -10.09 -15.46
N GLN A 39 -7.22 -8.80 -15.18
CA GLN A 39 -7.03 -7.80 -16.24
C GLN A 39 -5.71 -8.02 -16.96
N PRO A 40 -5.72 -8.10 -18.31
CA PRO A 40 -4.50 -8.30 -19.10
C PRO A 40 -3.44 -7.23 -18.83
N LEU A 41 -3.83 -6.02 -18.49
CA LEU A 41 -2.91 -4.95 -18.13
C LEU A 41 -1.94 -5.35 -17.01
N HIS A 42 -2.38 -6.18 -16.08
CA HIS A 42 -1.57 -6.62 -14.95
C HIS A 42 -0.79 -7.90 -15.23
N LEU A 43 -1.29 -8.75 -16.11
CA LEU A 43 -0.85 -10.14 -16.21
C LEU A 43 -0.25 -10.54 -17.57
N ASP A 44 -0.68 -9.89 -18.64
CA ASP A 44 -0.29 -10.23 -20.00
C ASP A 44 0.75 -9.23 -20.52
N ALA A 45 2.01 -9.66 -20.55
CA ALA A 45 3.11 -8.80 -20.96
C ALA A 45 2.97 -8.31 -22.40
N GLU A 46 2.45 -9.15 -23.29
CA GLU A 46 2.25 -8.80 -24.70
C GLU A 46 1.16 -7.75 -24.84
N PHE A 47 0.06 -7.92 -24.13
CA PHE A 47 -1.02 -6.92 -24.09
C PHE A 47 -0.51 -5.58 -23.52
N ALA A 48 0.20 -5.64 -22.39
CA ALA A 48 0.68 -4.45 -21.69
C ALA A 48 1.71 -3.66 -22.52
N GLU A 49 2.52 -4.35 -23.33
CA GLU A 49 3.49 -3.72 -24.21
C GLU A 49 2.84 -2.75 -25.20
N GLU A 50 1.63 -3.04 -25.63
CA GLU A 50 0.85 -2.19 -26.55
C GLU A 50 0.13 -1.04 -25.86
N THR A 51 0.16 -0.96 -24.54
CA THR A 51 -0.44 0.14 -23.80
C THR A 51 0.52 1.31 -23.66
N GLN A 52 0.00 2.46 -23.23
CA GLN A 52 0.83 3.64 -22.96
C GLN A 52 1.91 3.40 -21.91
N PHE A 53 1.78 2.36 -21.08
CA PHE A 53 2.73 2.04 -20.02
C PHE A 53 3.89 1.18 -20.49
N GLY A 54 3.72 0.43 -21.58
CA GLY A 54 4.76 -0.38 -22.18
C GLY A 54 5.15 -1.66 -21.43
N ASP A 55 4.59 -1.90 -20.26
CA ASP A 55 4.83 -3.08 -19.44
C ASP A 55 3.63 -3.31 -18.52
N ARG A 56 3.58 -4.49 -17.90
CA ARG A 56 2.51 -4.83 -16.95
C ARG A 56 2.53 -3.92 -15.75
N LEU A 57 1.36 -3.37 -15.41
CA LEU A 57 1.21 -2.57 -14.21
C LEU A 57 0.97 -3.45 -12.99
N VAL A 58 1.57 -3.07 -11.89
CA VAL A 58 1.20 -3.64 -10.59
C VAL A 58 -0.20 -3.16 -10.23
N ASN A 59 -1.03 -4.07 -9.71
CA ASN A 59 -2.38 -3.74 -9.28
C ASN A 59 -2.33 -2.68 -8.19
N GLY A 60 -3.03 -1.56 -8.40
CA GLY A 60 -3.00 -0.43 -7.46
C GLY A 60 -3.49 -0.78 -6.06
N LEU A 61 -4.44 -1.70 -5.94
CA LEU A 61 -4.91 -2.17 -4.64
C LEU A 61 -3.85 -2.98 -3.90
N TYR A 62 -2.99 -3.69 -4.64
CA TYR A 62 -1.83 -4.33 -4.03
C TYR A 62 -0.89 -3.28 -3.44
N THR A 63 -0.55 -2.25 -4.21
CA THR A 63 0.34 -1.18 -3.76
C THR A 63 -0.23 -0.49 -2.51
N MET A 64 -1.53 -0.21 -2.51
CA MET A 64 -2.21 0.34 -1.35
C MET A 64 -2.11 -0.57 -0.12
N SER A 65 -2.42 -1.86 -0.31
CA SER A 65 -2.34 -2.85 0.77
C SER A 65 -0.93 -2.97 1.32
N LEU A 66 0.07 -2.94 0.44
CA LEU A 66 1.47 -3.00 0.82
C LEU A 66 1.88 -1.75 1.62
N ALA A 67 1.45 -0.57 1.21
CA ALA A 67 1.73 0.66 1.93
C ALA A 67 1.16 0.61 3.35
N VAL A 68 -0.07 0.14 3.50
CA VAL A 68 -0.69 -0.07 4.82
C VAL A 68 0.13 -1.07 5.64
N GLY A 69 0.50 -2.20 5.05
CA GLY A 69 1.28 -3.23 5.75
C GLY A 69 2.64 -2.73 6.22
N VAL A 70 3.34 -1.97 5.37
CA VAL A 70 4.64 -1.38 5.71
C VAL A 70 4.53 -0.36 6.85
N SER A 71 3.37 0.28 6.99
CA SER A 71 3.15 1.29 8.04
C SER A 71 2.91 0.69 9.43
N ILE A 72 2.59 -0.58 9.52
CA ILE A 72 2.13 -1.20 10.78
C ILE A 72 3.14 -1.13 11.92
N PRO A 73 4.43 -1.45 11.73
CA PRO A 73 5.35 -1.52 12.87
C PRO A 73 5.39 -0.26 13.73
N GLU A 74 5.39 0.91 13.10
CA GLU A 74 5.51 2.18 13.81
C GLU A 74 4.18 2.79 14.24
N THR A 75 3.06 2.25 13.76
CA THR A 75 1.75 2.85 14.03
C THR A 75 0.82 1.96 14.84
N THR A 76 0.55 0.75 14.36
CA THR A 76 -0.57 -0.05 14.88
C THR A 76 -0.19 -1.46 15.32
N ASP A 77 1.08 -1.81 15.29
CA ASP A 77 1.51 -3.17 15.63
C ASP A 77 1.17 -3.52 17.09
N GLY A 78 0.22 -4.41 17.24
CA GLY A 78 -0.27 -4.88 18.53
C GLY A 78 -1.23 -3.92 19.23
N THR A 79 -1.54 -2.76 18.66
CA THR A 79 -2.40 -1.74 19.28
C THR A 79 -3.69 -1.48 18.53
N ILE A 80 -3.81 -1.98 17.31
CA ILE A 80 -5.00 -1.75 16.49
C ILE A 80 -6.22 -2.48 17.04
N VAL A 81 -7.37 -1.84 16.91
CA VAL A 81 -8.68 -2.48 17.11
C VAL A 81 -9.25 -2.87 15.74
N ALA A 82 -9.39 -1.91 14.85
CA ALA A 82 -9.84 -2.13 13.47
C ALA A 82 -9.61 -0.88 12.63
N ASN A 83 -9.45 -1.06 11.33
CA ASN A 83 -9.52 0.05 10.38
C ASN A 83 -10.98 0.35 10.08
N LEU A 84 -11.34 1.63 10.04
CA LEU A 84 -12.72 2.06 9.82
C LEU A 84 -12.98 2.44 8.38
N SER A 85 -12.05 3.14 7.73
CA SER A 85 -12.27 3.60 6.36
C SER A 85 -10.96 3.98 5.67
N TYR A 86 -11.03 4.09 4.36
CA TYR A 86 -9.99 4.64 3.52
C TYR A 86 -10.64 5.72 2.65
N ASP A 87 -10.08 6.92 2.68
CA ASP A 87 -10.62 8.06 1.95
C ASP A 87 -9.62 8.55 0.92
N SER A 88 -10.10 8.99 -0.25
CA SER A 88 -9.30 9.68 -1.27
C SER A 88 -8.04 8.91 -1.69
N VAL A 89 -8.21 7.66 -2.09
CA VAL A 89 -7.09 6.86 -2.60
C VAL A 89 -6.80 7.24 -4.05
N GLU A 90 -5.56 7.63 -4.32
CA GLU A 90 -5.12 8.01 -5.65
C GLU A 90 -3.87 7.22 -6.06
N HIS A 91 -3.72 7.00 -7.35
CA HIS A 91 -2.56 6.32 -7.95
C HIS A 91 -1.91 7.25 -8.97
N PRO A 92 -1.13 8.26 -8.53
CA PRO A 92 -0.62 9.29 -9.43
C PRO A 92 0.43 8.79 -10.41
N ASN A 93 1.14 7.72 -10.08
CA ASN A 93 2.21 7.17 -10.91
C ASN A 93 2.06 5.67 -11.07
N PRO A 94 2.43 5.10 -12.24
CA PRO A 94 2.43 3.66 -12.42
C PRO A 94 3.50 3.00 -11.56
N VAL A 95 3.22 1.76 -11.14
CA VAL A 95 4.18 0.92 -10.41
C VAL A 95 4.41 -0.34 -11.25
N PHE A 96 5.67 -0.73 -11.37
CA PHE A 96 6.09 -1.88 -12.16
C PHE A 96 6.79 -2.92 -11.30
N HIS A 97 6.86 -4.15 -11.79
CA HIS A 97 7.67 -5.20 -11.16
C HIS A 97 9.12 -4.72 -11.05
N GLY A 98 9.73 -4.94 -9.90
CA GLY A 98 11.07 -4.46 -9.61
C GLY A 98 11.14 -3.12 -8.89
N ASP A 99 10.03 -2.39 -8.82
CA ASP A 99 9.98 -1.15 -8.04
C ASP A 99 9.98 -1.45 -6.55
N THR A 100 10.66 -0.61 -5.78
CA THR A 100 10.68 -0.73 -4.33
C THR A 100 9.73 0.29 -3.71
N ILE A 101 8.80 -0.20 -2.91
CA ILE A 101 7.79 0.62 -2.25
C ILE A 101 8.23 0.94 -0.84
N ARG A 102 8.14 2.21 -0.50
CA ARG A 102 8.33 2.76 0.84
C ARG A 102 7.05 3.48 1.24
N ALA A 103 6.89 3.71 2.50
CA ALA A 103 5.72 4.45 3.00
C ALA A 103 6.13 5.45 4.06
N ARG A 104 5.34 6.50 4.16
CA ARG A 104 5.36 7.43 5.27
C ARG A 104 3.93 7.78 5.63
N SER A 105 3.70 8.08 6.88
CA SER A 105 2.38 8.44 7.38
C SER A 105 2.45 9.80 8.04
N THR A 106 1.46 10.64 7.74
CA THR A 106 1.30 11.91 8.43
C THR A 106 0.00 11.87 9.21
N VAL A 107 0.06 12.18 10.49
CA VAL A 107 -1.14 12.26 11.34
C VAL A 107 -1.85 13.56 11.03
N THR A 108 -2.99 13.50 10.35
CA THR A 108 -3.73 14.70 9.94
C THR A 108 -4.74 15.14 10.98
N ASP A 109 -5.26 14.21 11.77
CA ASP A 109 -6.24 14.49 12.81
C ASP A 109 -6.28 13.30 13.77
N LYS A 110 -6.77 13.53 14.97
CA LYS A 110 -7.08 12.45 15.91
C LYS A 110 -8.23 12.85 16.80
N ARG A 111 -9.06 11.86 17.14
CA ARG A 111 -10.21 12.08 18.02
C ARG A 111 -10.55 10.79 18.75
N GLU A 112 -11.13 10.94 19.93
CA GLU A 112 -11.68 9.79 20.63
C GLU A 112 -13.07 9.49 20.07
N THR A 113 -13.35 8.21 19.86
CA THR A 113 -14.66 7.73 19.46
C THR A 113 -15.44 7.27 20.70
N SER A 114 -16.68 7.69 20.79
CA SER A 114 -17.54 7.28 21.89
C SER A 114 -18.21 5.93 21.60
#